data_398d42c1962045361f63c3c062cad524
#
_entry.id   398d42c1962045361f63c3c062cad524
#
_cell.length_a   1.000
_cell.length_b   1.000
_cell.length_c   1.000
_cell.angle_alpha   90.00
_cell.angle_beta   90.00
_cell.angle_gamma   90.00
#
_symmetry.space_group_name_H-M   'P 1'
#
loop_
_entity.id
_entity.type
_entity.pdbx_description
1 polymer ?
#
loop_
_entity_poly.entity_id
_entity_poly.type
_entity_poly.pdbx_seq_one_letter_code
_entity_poly.pdbx_strand_id
1 'polypeptide(L)'
;CGKSEQEITDELAGAIFRNPVTQQWETSDEYLSGNVREKLATAETFAANHAEYQINVDYLKRVQPKDLDASEIEVRLGANWVKPEYITQFMKEVFKTPNYYAGIDIKATYSEISGAWNISGKSLDRGNPLVTNTYGTLRVNGYKLLEDALNLRDTKIYDTIHDADGDHRVLNKQETMLAQQAQESIREAFKQWIFKDLDRREDLCATYNRIFNAIRPREYDGSHIRFEGMTPEISLMPHQKNAVA
;
A
#
# COMPACT_ATOMS: atom_id res chain seq x y z
N CYS A 1 -4.44 -44.71 -23.79
CA CYS A 1 -5.43 -44.46 -22.72
C CYS A 1 -6.76 -44.17 -23.40
N GLY A 2 -7.82 -44.94 -23.14
CA GLY A 2 -9.13 -44.77 -23.78
C GLY A 2 -10.09 -43.87 -22.99
N LYS A 3 -9.55 -42.96 -22.15
CA LYS A 3 -10.36 -42.03 -21.36
C LYS A 3 -10.64 -40.73 -22.14
N SER A 4 -11.83 -40.21 -22.03
CA SER A 4 -12.20 -38.90 -22.57
C SER A 4 -11.48 -37.76 -21.80
N GLU A 5 -11.37 -36.59 -22.45
CA GLU A 5 -10.81 -35.39 -21.79
C GLU A 5 -11.55 -35.04 -20.49
N GLN A 6 -12.88 -35.20 -20.48
CA GLN A 6 -13.72 -34.95 -19.31
C GLN A 6 -13.38 -35.90 -18.15
N GLU A 7 -13.24 -37.18 -18.40
CA GLU A 7 -12.87 -38.17 -17.38
C GLU A 7 -11.48 -37.92 -16.80
N ILE A 8 -10.53 -37.47 -17.60
CA ILE A 8 -9.18 -37.09 -17.14
C ILE A 8 -9.25 -35.85 -16.28
N THR A 9 -10.02 -34.85 -16.69
CA THR A 9 -10.21 -33.61 -15.94
C THR A 9 -10.86 -33.86 -14.56
N ASP A 10 -11.86 -34.73 -14.53
CA ASP A 10 -12.57 -35.08 -13.28
C ASP A 10 -11.65 -35.84 -12.30
N GLU A 11 -10.80 -36.73 -12.81
CA GLU A 11 -9.80 -37.45 -12.01
C GLU A 11 -8.68 -36.54 -11.47
N LEU A 12 -8.34 -35.48 -12.20
CA LEU A 12 -7.30 -34.50 -11.82
C LEU A 12 -7.91 -33.27 -11.13
N ALA A 13 -9.18 -33.29 -10.78
CA ALA A 13 -9.85 -32.18 -10.13
C ALA A 13 -9.13 -31.76 -8.84
N GLY A 14 -8.70 -30.51 -8.77
CA GLY A 14 -7.89 -29.95 -7.66
C GLY A 14 -6.38 -30.15 -7.79
N ALA A 15 -5.90 -30.98 -8.73
CA ALA A 15 -4.48 -31.07 -9.10
C ALA A 15 -4.12 -30.12 -10.24
N ILE A 16 -5.07 -29.88 -11.15
CA ILE A 16 -4.93 -28.94 -12.26
C ILE A 16 -6.15 -28.02 -12.34
N PHE A 17 -5.94 -26.82 -12.87
CA PHE A 17 -6.96 -25.80 -13.06
C PHE A 17 -6.86 -25.19 -14.44
N ARG A 18 -7.98 -24.98 -15.11
CA ARG A 18 -8.01 -24.23 -16.36
C ARG A 18 -8.04 -22.74 -16.03
N ASN A 19 -7.01 -22.01 -16.42
CA ASN A 19 -6.96 -20.58 -16.21
C ASN A 19 -8.01 -19.88 -17.08
N PRO A 20 -8.96 -19.11 -16.51
CA PRO A 20 -10.05 -18.51 -17.27
C PRO A 20 -9.58 -17.44 -18.27
N VAL A 21 -8.42 -16.83 -18.05
CA VAL A 21 -7.86 -15.78 -18.92
C VAL A 21 -7.04 -16.39 -20.06
N THR A 22 -6.07 -17.24 -19.74
CA THR A 22 -5.16 -17.83 -20.74
C THR A 22 -5.73 -19.07 -21.42
N GLN A 23 -6.78 -19.67 -20.84
CA GLN A 23 -7.39 -20.93 -21.28
C GLN A 23 -6.44 -22.14 -21.20
N GLN A 24 -5.28 -21.99 -20.57
CA GLN A 24 -4.30 -23.05 -20.38
C GLN A 24 -4.55 -23.80 -19.08
N TRP A 25 -4.14 -25.06 -19.04
CA TRP A 25 -4.11 -25.87 -17.84
C TRP A 25 -2.86 -25.54 -17.04
N GLU A 26 -3.04 -25.20 -15.77
CA GLU A 26 -1.99 -24.94 -14.80
C GLU A 26 -2.07 -25.95 -13.65
N THR A 27 -0.94 -26.31 -13.06
CA THR A 27 -0.91 -27.15 -11.86
C THR A 27 -1.46 -26.38 -10.66
N SER A 28 -1.89 -27.10 -9.61
CA SER A 28 -2.40 -26.46 -8.38
C SER A 28 -1.38 -25.50 -7.77
N ASP A 29 -0.09 -25.87 -7.75
CA ASP A 29 0.99 -25.06 -7.19
C ASP A 29 1.18 -23.74 -7.95
N GLU A 30 0.98 -23.77 -9.26
CA GLU A 30 1.07 -22.59 -10.11
C GLU A 30 -0.20 -21.74 -10.05
N TYR A 31 -1.37 -22.37 -10.20
CA TYR A 31 -2.64 -21.65 -10.23
C TYR A 31 -2.99 -21.03 -8.89
N LEU A 32 -2.78 -21.74 -7.78
CA LEU A 32 -3.11 -21.31 -6.42
C LEU A 32 -1.98 -20.49 -5.73
N SER A 33 -1.06 -19.92 -6.50
CA SER A 33 0.01 -19.04 -6.06
C SER A 33 0.02 -17.71 -6.82
N GLY A 34 0.91 -16.80 -6.48
CA GLY A 34 0.93 -15.44 -7.03
C GLY A 34 -0.20 -14.57 -6.47
N ASN A 35 -0.76 -13.68 -7.27
CA ASN A 35 -1.85 -12.79 -6.85
C ASN A 35 -3.19 -13.56 -6.76
N VAL A 36 -3.38 -14.28 -5.67
CA VAL A 36 -4.57 -15.14 -5.46
C VAL A 36 -5.86 -14.35 -5.26
N ARG A 37 -5.79 -13.07 -4.84
CA ARG A 37 -6.99 -12.22 -4.73
C ARG A 37 -7.52 -11.82 -6.10
N GLU A 38 -6.66 -11.41 -6.99
CA GLU A 38 -7.02 -11.07 -8.37
C GLU A 38 -7.50 -12.29 -9.14
N LYS A 39 -6.81 -13.43 -8.96
CA LYS A 39 -7.24 -14.72 -9.54
C LYS A 39 -8.64 -15.11 -9.06
N LEU A 40 -8.95 -14.91 -7.76
CA LEU A 40 -10.28 -15.18 -7.21
C LEU A 40 -11.34 -14.28 -7.84
N ALA A 41 -11.13 -12.96 -7.87
CA ALA A 41 -12.07 -12.03 -8.48
C ALA A 41 -12.33 -12.34 -9.95
N THR A 42 -11.29 -12.72 -10.69
CA THR A 42 -11.39 -13.17 -12.08
C THR A 42 -12.19 -14.47 -12.18
N ALA A 43 -11.86 -15.48 -11.37
CA ALA A 43 -12.57 -16.75 -11.37
C ALA A 43 -14.06 -16.60 -11.03
N GLU A 44 -14.42 -15.76 -10.06
CA GLU A 44 -15.82 -15.46 -9.72
C GLU A 44 -16.58 -14.82 -10.88
N THR A 45 -15.92 -13.90 -11.61
CA THR A 45 -16.52 -13.26 -12.79
C THR A 45 -16.80 -14.28 -13.90
N PHE A 46 -15.89 -15.21 -14.13
CA PHE A 46 -16.07 -16.26 -15.14
C PHE A 46 -17.08 -17.33 -14.69
N ALA A 47 -17.03 -17.74 -13.43
CA ALA A 47 -17.95 -18.74 -12.87
C ALA A 47 -19.43 -18.31 -12.91
N ALA A 48 -19.71 -17.00 -12.90
CA ALA A 48 -21.07 -16.48 -13.05
C ALA A 48 -21.75 -16.89 -14.36
N ASN A 49 -20.99 -17.15 -15.41
CA ASN A 49 -21.49 -17.54 -16.73
C ASN A 49 -21.04 -18.96 -17.15
N HIS A 50 -20.06 -19.54 -16.48
CA HIS A 50 -19.40 -20.79 -16.84
C HIS A 50 -19.17 -21.63 -15.58
N ALA A 51 -20.08 -22.57 -15.32
CA ALA A 51 -20.10 -23.37 -14.10
C ALA A 51 -18.80 -24.21 -13.90
N GLU A 52 -18.09 -24.53 -14.98
CA GLU A 52 -16.81 -25.24 -14.93
C GLU A 52 -15.73 -24.53 -14.13
N TYR A 53 -15.81 -23.21 -13.98
CA TYR A 53 -14.85 -22.43 -13.18
C TYR A 53 -15.22 -22.35 -11.68
N GLN A 54 -16.32 -22.97 -11.25
CA GLN A 54 -16.68 -22.96 -9.82
C GLN A 54 -15.61 -23.65 -8.96
N ILE A 55 -14.99 -24.70 -9.45
CA ILE A 55 -13.88 -25.39 -8.78
C ILE A 55 -12.70 -24.43 -8.53
N ASN A 56 -12.38 -23.55 -9.48
CA ASN A 56 -11.33 -22.55 -9.33
C ASN A 56 -11.65 -21.60 -8.17
N VAL A 57 -12.90 -21.12 -8.09
CA VAL A 57 -13.37 -20.25 -7.00
C VAL A 57 -13.24 -20.93 -5.64
N ASP A 58 -13.68 -22.20 -5.55
CA ASP A 58 -13.69 -22.95 -4.29
C ASP A 58 -12.27 -23.17 -3.74
N TYR A 59 -11.31 -23.48 -4.62
CA TYR A 59 -9.92 -23.67 -4.22
C TYR A 59 -9.21 -22.35 -3.96
N LEU A 60 -9.44 -21.31 -4.77
CA LEU A 60 -8.85 -19.99 -4.53
C LEU A 60 -9.33 -19.37 -3.22
N LYS A 61 -10.60 -19.59 -2.80
CA LYS A 61 -11.09 -19.16 -1.49
C LYS A 61 -10.35 -19.78 -0.32
N ARG A 62 -9.90 -21.02 -0.44
CA ARG A 62 -9.18 -21.74 0.64
C ARG A 62 -7.75 -21.23 0.85
N VAL A 63 -7.15 -20.66 -0.20
CA VAL A 63 -5.74 -20.22 -0.19
C VAL A 63 -5.59 -18.71 -0.04
N GLN A 64 -6.68 -17.98 0.19
CA GLN A 64 -6.60 -16.54 0.43
C GLN A 64 -5.76 -16.23 1.67
N PRO A 65 -4.83 -15.27 1.62
CA PRO A 65 -4.15 -14.81 2.80
C PRO A 65 -5.15 -14.18 3.78
N LYS A 66 -4.93 -14.40 5.07
CA LYS A 66 -5.74 -13.78 6.13
C LYS A 66 -5.64 -12.25 6.00
N ASP A 67 -6.77 -11.57 6.09
CA ASP A 67 -6.79 -10.12 6.10
C ASP A 67 -6.07 -9.56 7.33
N LEU A 68 -5.21 -8.59 7.08
CA LEU A 68 -4.58 -7.79 8.12
C LEU A 68 -5.58 -6.74 8.59
N ASP A 69 -5.63 -6.54 9.90
CA ASP A 69 -6.45 -5.50 10.52
C ASP A 69 -5.66 -4.20 10.74
N ALA A 70 -6.34 -3.16 11.20
CA ALA A 70 -5.74 -1.83 11.39
C ALA A 70 -4.57 -1.82 12.40
N SER A 71 -4.48 -2.79 13.30
CA SER A 71 -3.38 -2.88 14.26
C SER A 71 -2.11 -3.49 13.65
N GLU A 72 -2.27 -4.22 12.55
CA GLU A 72 -1.19 -4.87 11.82
C GLU A 72 -0.69 -4.02 10.63
N ILE A 73 -1.44 -2.96 10.25
CA ILE A 73 -1.15 -2.10 9.10
C ILE A 73 -0.54 -0.77 9.57
N GLU A 74 0.67 -0.46 9.13
CA GLU A 74 1.26 0.85 9.33
C GLU A 74 0.96 1.78 8.15
N VAL A 75 0.29 2.92 8.42
CA VAL A 75 0.03 3.96 7.42
C VAL A 75 0.91 5.16 7.70
N ARG A 76 1.80 5.49 6.77
CA ARG A 76 2.68 6.65 6.85
C ARG A 76 2.19 7.80 5.99
N LEU A 77 2.43 9.02 6.43
CA LEU A 77 2.27 10.20 5.57
C LEU A 77 3.11 10.06 4.31
N GLY A 78 2.52 10.35 3.16
CA GLY A 78 3.17 10.21 1.86
C GLY A 78 2.98 8.84 1.18
N ALA A 79 2.32 7.89 1.82
CA ALA A 79 1.94 6.64 1.19
C ALA A 79 0.99 6.91 -0.01
N ASN A 80 1.41 6.53 -1.21
CA ASN A 80 0.70 6.80 -2.47
C ASN A 80 -0.62 6.04 -2.64
N TRP A 81 -0.83 4.99 -1.84
CA TRP A 81 -2.08 4.22 -1.83
C TRP A 81 -3.17 4.85 -0.94
N VAL A 82 -2.83 5.86 -0.13
CA VAL A 82 -3.77 6.63 0.68
C VAL A 82 -4.44 7.69 -0.19
N LYS A 83 -5.76 7.70 -0.21
CA LYS A 83 -6.54 8.64 -1.03
C LYS A 83 -6.30 10.10 -0.61
N PRO A 84 -6.13 11.04 -1.57
CA PRO A 84 -5.94 12.47 -1.26
C PRO A 84 -7.09 13.09 -0.44
N GLU A 85 -8.29 12.51 -0.55
CA GLU A 85 -9.47 12.92 0.22
C GLU A 85 -9.24 12.73 1.72
N TYR A 86 -8.53 11.68 2.14
CA TYR A 86 -8.20 11.45 3.55
C TYR A 86 -7.21 12.48 4.08
N ILE A 87 -6.24 12.92 3.29
CA ILE A 87 -5.34 14.01 3.67
C ILE A 87 -6.13 15.33 3.80
N THR A 88 -7.05 15.58 2.89
CA THR A 88 -7.95 16.76 2.97
C THR A 88 -8.84 16.69 4.22
N GLN A 89 -9.38 15.52 4.54
CA GLN A 89 -10.17 15.29 5.76
C GLN A 89 -9.31 15.47 7.03
N PHE A 90 -8.08 14.97 7.04
CA PHE A 90 -7.12 15.18 8.11
C PHE A 90 -6.91 16.68 8.40
N MET A 91 -6.68 17.49 7.37
CA MET A 91 -6.57 18.94 7.53
C MET A 91 -7.84 19.57 8.11
N LYS A 92 -9.02 19.14 7.66
CA LYS A 92 -10.31 19.65 8.18
C LYS A 92 -10.52 19.28 9.65
N GLU A 93 -10.21 18.06 10.04
CA GLU A 93 -10.48 17.56 11.38
C GLU A 93 -9.40 17.95 12.40
N VAL A 94 -8.12 17.90 12.03
CA VAL A 94 -6.98 18.11 12.95
C VAL A 94 -6.51 19.56 12.92
N PHE A 95 -6.35 20.16 11.75
CA PHE A 95 -5.97 21.56 11.62
C PHE A 95 -7.16 22.52 11.76
N LYS A 96 -8.41 21.97 11.81
CA LYS A 96 -9.64 22.76 11.81
C LYS A 96 -9.73 23.70 10.61
N THR A 97 -9.25 23.23 9.46
CA THR A 97 -9.30 23.97 8.21
C THR A 97 -10.75 24.33 7.87
N PRO A 98 -11.08 25.60 7.70
CA PRO A 98 -12.45 26.03 7.41
C PRO A 98 -12.87 25.60 6.00
N ASN A 99 -14.18 25.42 5.82
CA ASN A 99 -14.76 25.25 4.48
C ASN A 99 -14.90 26.64 3.84
N TYR A 100 -14.27 26.83 2.70
CA TYR A 100 -14.40 28.07 1.92
C TYR A 100 -15.51 27.93 0.86
N TYR A 101 -16.08 29.06 0.43
CA TYR A 101 -17.18 29.06 -0.54
C TYR A 101 -16.69 28.76 -1.94
N ALA A 102 -17.54 28.01 -2.70
CA ALA A 102 -17.55 27.91 -4.16
C ALA A 102 -16.17 27.76 -4.86
N GLY A 103 -15.50 26.62 -4.67
CA GLY A 103 -14.36 26.26 -5.50
C GLY A 103 -12.99 26.76 -5.00
N ILE A 104 -12.96 27.49 -3.89
CA ILE A 104 -11.73 27.91 -3.21
C ILE A 104 -11.59 27.04 -1.96
N ASP A 105 -10.89 25.90 -2.09
CA ASP A 105 -10.71 24.97 -0.99
C ASP A 105 -9.22 24.69 -0.75
N ILE A 106 -8.86 24.51 0.54
CA ILE A 106 -7.57 23.93 0.89
C ILE A 106 -7.70 22.41 0.78
N LYS A 107 -7.08 21.84 -0.21
CA LYS A 107 -7.15 20.40 -0.49
C LYS A 107 -5.82 19.81 -0.90
N ALA A 108 -5.64 18.56 -0.54
CA ALA A 108 -4.52 17.76 -0.99
C ALA A 108 -4.84 17.10 -2.34
N THR A 109 -3.84 17.01 -3.19
CA THR A 109 -3.88 16.30 -4.48
C THR A 109 -2.59 15.51 -4.63
N TYR A 110 -2.67 14.36 -5.29
CA TYR A 110 -1.53 13.53 -5.65
C TYR A 110 -1.44 13.42 -7.16
N SER A 111 -0.28 13.63 -7.72
CA SER A 111 -0.01 13.47 -9.14
C SER A 111 0.73 12.15 -9.37
N GLU A 112 0.10 11.20 -10.02
CA GLU A 112 0.71 9.91 -10.39
C GLU A 112 1.91 10.10 -11.35
N ILE A 113 1.85 11.11 -12.22
CA ILE A 113 2.91 11.39 -13.21
C ILE A 113 4.20 11.84 -12.53
N SER A 114 4.10 12.75 -11.54
CA SER A 114 5.27 13.28 -10.84
C SER A 114 5.58 12.56 -9.53
N GLY A 115 4.69 11.70 -9.05
CA GLY A 115 4.79 11.07 -7.74
C GLY A 115 4.72 12.07 -6.57
N ALA A 116 4.15 13.25 -6.80
CA ALA A 116 4.20 14.35 -5.84
C ALA A 116 2.83 14.71 -5.27
N TRP A 117 2.83 15.00 -3.98
CA TRP A 117 1.71 15.60 -3.28
C TRP A 117 1.76 17.12 -3.35
N ASN A 118 0.62 17.75 -3.49
CA ASN A 118 0.47 19.19 -3.45
C ASN A 118 -0.74 19.56 -2.58
N ILE A 119 -0.59 20.62 -1.78
CA ILE A 119 -1.69 21.22 -1.01
C ILE A 119 -2.00 22.57 -1.63
N SER A 120 -3.18 22.71 -2.23
CA SER A 120 -3.65 23.99 -2.77
C SER A 120 -4.18 24.91 -1.68
N GLY A 121 -4.23 26.22 -1.94
CA GLY A 121 -4.89 27.19 -1.04
C GLY A 121 -4.20 27.43 0.30
N LYS A 122 -2.97 27.00 0.52
CA LYS A 122 -2.22 27.11 1.80
C LYS A 122 -2.22 28.52 2.43
N SER A 123 -2.36 29.56 1.62
CA SER A 123 -2.35 30.96 2.07
C SER A 123 -3.71 31.46 2.54
N LEU A 124 -4.79 30.72 2.33
CA LEU A 124 -6.14 31.16 2.69
C LEU A 124 -6.39 31.13 4.21
N ASP A 125 -5.71 30.26 4.94
CA ASP A 125 -5.92 30.03 6.38
C ASP A 125 -4.74 30.50 7.25
N ARG A 126 -4.15 31.64 6.89
CA ARG A 126 -2.99 32.21 7.61
C ARG A 126 -3.27 32.62 9.06
N GLY A 127 -4.53 32.88 9.39
CA GLY A 127 -4.95 33.28 10.72
C GLY A 127 -5.23 32.14 11.68
N ASN A 128 -5.12 30.89 11.25
CA ASN A 128 -5.42 29.73 12.07
C ASN A 128 -4.27 29.42 13.03
N PRO A 129 -4.48 29.52 14.37
CA PRO A 129 -3.42 29.27 15.35
C PRO A 129 -2.90 27.85 15.35
N LEU A 130 -3.71 26.85 14.98
CA LEU A 130 -3.28 25.48 14.89
C LEU A 130 -2.22 25.29 13.78
N VAL A 131 -2.39 26.00 12.67
CA VAL A 131 -1.50 25.91 11.50
C VAL A 131 -0.25 26.78 11.65
N THR A 132 -0.33 27.86 12.45
CA THR A 132 0.79 28.79 12.63
C THR A 132 1.63 28.50 13.86
N ASN A 133 1.05 27.89 14.92
CA ASN A 133 1.74 27.68 16.17
C ASN A 133 1.84 26.23 16.60
N THR A 134 0.73 25.45 16.53
CA THR A 134 0.72 24.06 17.02
C THR A 134 1.40 23.10 16.01
N TYR A 135 1.00 23.20 14.75
CA TYR A 135 1.50 22.38 13.64
C TYR A 135 2.37 23.21 12.66
N GLY A 136 2.77 24.40 13.05
CA GLY A 136 3.61 25.29 12.29
C GLY A 136 4.58 26.03 13.19
N THR A 137 5.35 26.94 12.59
CA THR A 137 6.24 27.88 13.27
C THR A 137 6.03 29.28 12.71
N LEU A 138 6.67 30.28 13.31
CA LEU A 138 6.64 31.66 12.79
C LEU A 138 7.20 31.76 11.34
N ARG A 139 8.06 30.83 10.94
CA ARG A 139 8.74 30.84 9.64
C ARG A 139 8.03 29.98 8.58
N VAL A 140 7.28 28.96 9.00
CA VAL A 140 6.61 28.02 8.08
C VAL A 140 5.31 27.52 8.69
N ASN A 141 4.24 27.52 7.89
CA ASN A 141 2.94 27.07 8.34
C ASN A 141 2.78 25.54 8.24
N GLY A 142 1.81 25.00 8.98
CA GLY A 142 1.53 23.55 9.05
C GLY A 142 1.16 22.93 7.71
N TYR A 143 0.51 23.66 6.79
CA TYR A 143 0.21 23.11 5.46
C TYR A 143 1.47 22.87 4.62
N LYS A 144 2.47 23.76 4.74
CA LYS A 144 3.75 23.55 4.06
C LYS A 144 4.52 22.40 4.69
N LEU A 145 4.53 22.30 6.02
CA LEU A 145 5.15 21.17 6.73
C LEU A 145 4.48 19.83 6.40
N LEU A 146 3.14 19.81 6.32
CA LEU A 146 2.39 18.63 5.88
C LEU A 146 2.73 18.24 4.44
N GLU A 147 2.80 19.21 3.52
CA GLU A 147 3.17 18.96 2.13
C GLU A 147 4.60 18.41 2.00
N ASP A 148 5.54 18.96 2.76
CA ASP A 148 6.91 18.44 2.80
C ASP A 148 6.95 17.02 3.38
N ALA A 149 6.18 16.74 4.45
CA ALA A 149 6.07 15.40 5.04
C ALA A 149 5.46 14.38 4.06
N LEU A 150 4.40 14.76 3.34
CA LEU A 150 3.77 13.94 2.29
C LEU A 150 4.74 13.61 1.16
N ASN A 151 5.65 14.51 0.84
CA ASN A 151 6.71 14.32 -0.16
C ASN A 151 8.01 13.74 0.42
N LEU A 152 7.98 13.22 1.65
CA LEU A 152 9.12 12.61 2.35
C LEU A 152 10.33 13.56 2.45
N ARG A 153 10.07 14.87 2.61
CA ARG A 153 11.08 15.91 2.74
C ARG A 153 11.14 16.43 4.15
N ASP A 154 12.33 16.55 4.69
CA ASP A 154 12.56 17.30 5.93
C ASP A 154 12.68 18.78 5.63
N THR A 155 11.86 19.59 6.30
CA THR A 155 11.85 21.02 6.09
C THR A 155 13.15 21.65 6.62
N LYS A 156 13.77 22.52 5.82
CA LYS A 156 14.96 23.29 6.16
C LYS A 156 14.67 24.79 6.04
N ILE A 157 15.03 25.54 7.05
CA ILE A 157 14.83 27.00 7.11
C ILE A 157 16.18 27.69 6.88
N TYR A 158 16.17 28.67 5.98
CA TYR A 158 17.34 29.46 5.62
C TYR A 158 17.10 30.93 5.92
N ASP A 159 18.13 31.61 6.41
CA ASP A 159 18.21 33.06 6.48
C ASP A 159 18.99 33.59 5.28
N THR A 160 18.60 34.77 4.79
CA THR A 160 19.36 35.47 3.77
C THR A 160 20.25 36.49 4.49
N ILE A 161 21.56 36.37 4.32
CA ILE A 161 22.55 37.31 4.83
C ILE A 161 22.97 38.17 3.64
N HIS A 162 22.86 39.48 3.85
CA HIS A 162 23.30 40.48 2.88
C HIS A 162 24.69 40.98 3.30
N ASP A 163 25.72 40.70 2.52
CA ASP A 163 27.07 41.19 2.75
C ASP A 163 27.67 41.86 1.50
N ALA A 164 28.95 42.26 1.57
CA ALA A 164 29.63 42.97 0.48
C ALA A 164 29.80 42.13 -0.81
N ASP A 165 29.72 40.80 -0.68
CA ASP A 165 29.87 39.84 -1.80
C ASP A 165 28.49 39.43 -2.38
N GLY A 166 27.35 39.91 -1.78
CA GLY A 166 26.00 39.67 -2.26
C GLY A 166 25.11 38.92 -1.25
N ASP A 167 23.99 38.35 -1.75
CA ASP A 167 23.01 37.64 -0.95
C ASP A 167 23.38 36.17 -0.78
N HIS A 168 23.62 35.73 0.47
CA HIS A 168 23.92 34.34 0.80
C HIS A 168 22.83 33.70 1.63
N ARG A 169 22.44 32.48 1.26
CA ARG A 169 21.47 31.67 2.04
C ARG A 169 22.20 30.79 3.04
N VAL A 170 21.98 31.03 4.33
CA VAL A 170 22.60 30.28 5.42
C VAL A 170 21.53 29.47 6.15
N LEU A 171 21.81 28.19 6.43
CA LEU A 171 20.89 27.32 7.17
C LEU A 171 20.73 27.82 8.61
N ASN A 172 19.50 28.19 8.98
CA ASN A 172 19.15 28.47 10.37
C ASN A 172 18.83 27.14 11.09
N LYS A 173 19.80 26.64 11.86
CA LYS A 173 19.70 25.34 12.54
C LYS A 173 18.58 25.33 13.58
N GLN A 174 18.38 26.43 14.32
CA GLN A 174 17.36 26.53 15.37
C GLN A 174 15.96 26.49 14.76
N GLU A 175 15.69 27.33 13.76
CA GLU A 175 14.39 27.37 13.09
C GLU A 175 14.11 26.07 12.32
N THR A 176 15.14 25.44 11.76
CA THR A 176 15.04 24.13 11.10
C THR A 176 14.62 23.05 12.11
N MET A 177 15.20 23.03 13.31
CA MET A 177 14.85 22.08 14.35
C MET A 177 13.40 22.27 14.82
N LEU A 178 12.96 23.51 15.02
CA LEU A 178 11.56 23.82 15.38
C LEU A 178 10.58 23.37 14.28
N ALA A 179 10.91 23.61 13.02
CA ALA A 179 10.11 23.15 11.88
C ALA A 179 10.02 21.62 11.81
N GLN A 180 11.11 20.91 12.04
CA GLN A 180 11.13 19.44 12.08
C GLN A 180 10.36 18.86 13.27
N GLN A 181 10.39 19.50 14.44
CA GLN A 181 9.55 19.12 15.57
C GLN A 181 8.05 19.27 15.25
N ALA A 182 7.67 20.41 14.65
CA ALA A 182 6.29 20.60 14.21
C ALA A 182 5.88 19.58 13.13
N GLN A 183 6.77 19.25 12.22
CA GLN A 183 6.54 18.21 11.21
C GLN A 183 6.36 16.83 11.83
N GLU A 184 7.13 16.49 12.87
CA GLU A 184 6.96 15.24 13.61
C GLU A 184 5.62 15.19 14.36
N SER A 185 5.21 16.31 14.96
CA SER A 185 3.90 16.43 15.60
C SER A 185 2.75 16.20 14.62
N ILE A 186 2.91 16.60 13.35
CA ILE A 186 1.94 16.30 12.28
C ILE A 186 1.92 14.80 11.98
N ARG A 187 3.07 14.13 11.88
CA ARG A 187 3.15 12.68 11.63
C ARG A 187 2.46 11.88 12.75
N GLU A 188 2.73 12.23 14.00
CA GLU A 188 2.09 11.58 15.14
C GLU A 188 0.57 11.85 15.19
N ALA A 189 0.12 13.07 14.94
CA ALA A 189 -1.29 13.39 14.86
C ALA A 189 -2.00 12.60 13.74
N PHE A 190 -1.35 12.46 12.58
CA PHE A 190 -1.87 11.64 11.47
C PHE A 190 -1.98 10.17 11.84
N LYS A 191 -0.95 9.59 12.45
CA LYS A 191 -0.93 8.20 12.90
C LYS A 191 -2.07 7.90 13.87
N GLN A 192 -2.34 8.80 14.80
CA GLN A 192 -3.43 8.65 15.77
C GLN A 192 -4.81 8.84 15.14
N TRP A 193 -4.91 9.61 14.06
CA TRP A 193 -6.16 9.98 13.41
C TRP A 193 -6.60 8.98 12.34
N ILE A 194 -5.67 8.41 11.59
CA ILE A 194 -5.96 7.72 10.32
C ILE A 194 -6.94 6.55 10.48
N PHE A 195 -6.85 5.79 11.56
CA PHE A 195 -7.70 4.63 11.84
C PHE A 195 -8.82 4.91 12.87
N LYS A 196 -9.02 6.15 13.28
CA LYS A 196 -10.00 6.49 14.31
C LYS A 196 -11.45 6.35 13.83
N ASP A 197 -11.72 6.74 12.61
CA ASP A 197 -13.01 6.63 11.96
C ASP A 197 -13.20 5.21 11.39
N LEU A 198 -14.42 4.63 11.55
CA LEU A 198 -14.70 3.24 11.19
C LEU A 198 -14.68 3.04 9.67
N ASP A 199 -15.39 3.88 8.91
CA ASP A 199 -15.53 3.73 7.46
C ASP A 199 -14.17 3.90 6.76
N ARG A 200 -13.40 4.90 7.20
CA ARG A 200 -12.03 5.14 6.71
C ARG A 200 -11.10 3.96 7.03
N ARG A 201 -11.20 3.41 8.25
CA ARG A 201 -10.43 2.25 8.67
C ARG A 201 -10.72 1.03 7.82
N GLU A 202 -11.99 0.73 7.57
CA GLU A 202 -12.41 -0.39 6.74
C GLU A 202 -11.93 -0.24 5.28
N ASP A 203 -12.09 0.94 4.68
CA ASP A 203 -11.61 1.23 3.33
C ASP A 203 -10.08 1.10 3.22
N LEU A 204 -9.33 1.60 4.21
CA LEU A 204 -7.86 1.50 4.22
C LEU A 204 -7.39 0.05 4.41
N CYS A 205 -8.01 -0.72 5.31
CA CYS A 205 -7.69 -2.13 5.50
C CYS A 205 -7.98 -2.94 4.24
N ALA A 206 -9.15 -2.74 3.62
CA ALA A 206 -9.51 -3.41 2.37
C ALA A 206 -8.53 -3.05 1.23
N THR A 207 -8.20 -1.76 1.10
CA THR A 207 -7.23 -1.29 0.08
C THR A 207 -5.84 -1.88 0.30
N TYR A 208 -5.35 -1.87 1.54
CA TYR A 208 -4.04 -2.44 1.88
C TYR A 208 -3.97 -3.93 1.58
N ASN A 209 -4.97 -4.70 2.05
CA ASN A 209 -5.03 -6.14 1.82
C ASN A 209 -5.10 -6.48 0.32
N ARG A 210 -5.84 -5.70 -0.46
CA ARG A 210 -5.93 -5.89 -1.92
C ARG A 210 -4.61 -5.62 -2.63
N ILE A 211 -3.82 -4.62 -2.19
CA ILE A 211 -2.59 -4.21 -2.89
C ILE A 211 -1.37 -4.99 -2.38
N PHE A 212 -1.22 -5.12 -1.05
CA PHE A 212 0.02 -5.59 -0.42
C PHE A 212 -0.10 -6.98 0.21
N ASN A 213 -1.31 -7.47 0.49
CA ASN A 213 -1.55 -8.77 1.08
C ASN A 213 -2.33 -9.67 0.11
N ALA A 214 -1.93 -9.69 -1.16
CA ALA A 214 -2.62 -10.41 -2.22
C ALA A 214 -1.83 -11.61 -2.75
N ILE A 215 -0.55 -11.71 -2.40
CA ILE A 215 0.36 -12.69 -2.99
C ILE A 215 0.55 -13.86 -2.04
N ARG A 216 0.30 -15.06 -2.56
CA ARG A 216 0.71 -16.33 -1.96
C ARG A 216 1.96 -16.83 -2.66
N PRO A 217 3.09 -17.05 -1.95
CA PRO A 217 4.26 -17.67 -2.54
C PRO A 217 3.94 -19.06 -3.10
N ARG A 218 4.59 -19.44 -4.19
CA ARG A 218 4.52 -20.81 -4.68
C ARG A 218 5.25 -21.71 -3.70
N GLU A 219 4.59 -22.80 -3.31
CA GLU A 219 5.17 -23.83 -2.46
C GLU A 219 5.66 -24.96 -3.36
N TYR A 220 6.91 -25.35 -3.18
CA TYR A 220 7.50 -26.46 -3.90
C TYR A 220 7.64 -27.64 -2.94
N ASP A 221 7.13 -28.80 -3.32
CA ASP A 221 7.29 -30.04 -2.56
C ASP A 221 8.25 -30.98 -3.28
N GLY A 222 9.51 -30.98 -2.84
CA GLY A 222 10.54 -31.88 -3.31
C GLY A 222 10.60 -33.22 -2.57
N SER A 223 9.60 -33.56 -1.74
CA SER A 223 9.59 -34.79 -0.94
C SER A 223 9.62 -36.06 -1.78
N HIS A 224 9.02 -35.99 -2.98
CA HIS A 224 8.94 -37.08 -3.96
C HIS A 224 10.23 -37.27 -4.77
N ILE A 225 11.13 -36.28 -4.78
CA ILE A 225 12.33 -36.32 -5.62
C ILE A 225 13.34 -37.31 -5.05
N ARG A 226 13.78 -38.24 -5.92
CA ARG A 226 14.88 -39.16 -5.64
C ARG A 226 16.10 -38.75 -6.47
N PHE A 227 17.24 -38.59 -5.79
CA PHE A 227 18.48 -38.20 -6.45
C PHE A 227 19.31 -39.45 -6.74
N GLU A 228 19.18 -39.94 -7.99
CA GLU A 228 19.97 -41.08 -8.45
C GLU A 228 21.44 -40.67 -8.58
N GLY A 229 22.35 -41.53 -8.07
CA GLY A 229 23.79 -41.26 -8.09
C GLY A 229 24.32 -40.46 -6.90
N MET A 230 23.47 -40.07 -5.94
CA MET A 230 23.91 -39.42 -4.73
C MET A 230 24.44 -40.44 -3.70
N THR A 231 25.52 -40.10 -3.01
CA THR A 231 26.10 -40.96 -1.93
C THR A 231 25.04 -41.21 -0.84
N PRO A 232 24.79 -42.46 -0.42
CA PRO A 232 23.77 -42.80 0.58
C PRO A 232 23.94 -42.12 1.94
N GLU A 233 25.15 -41.67 2.25
CA GLU A 233 25.50 -40.98 3.49
C GLU A 233 25.01 -39.51 3.54
N ILE A 234 24.64 -38.94 2.35
CA ILE A 234 24.16 -37.57 2.22
C ILE A 234 22.65 -37.56 2.14
N SER A 235 21.99 -36.96 3.11
CA SER A 235 20.54 -36.69 3.08
C SER A 235 20.29 -35.20 2.92
N LEU A 236 19.59 -34.83 1.84
CA LEU A 236 19.19 -33.44 1.62
C LEU A 236 18.11 -33.01 2.62
N MET A 237 18.27 -31.81 3.15
CA MET A 237 17.26 -31.17 3.97
C MET A 237 16.00 -30.84 3.15
N PRO A 238 14.80 -30.75 3.78
CA PRO A 238 13.55 -30.47 3.05
C PRO A 238 13.65 -29.24 2.13
N HIS A 239 14.21 -28.13 2.61
CA HIS A 239 14.37 -26.91 1.81
C HIS A 239 15.29 -27.09 0.59
N GLN A 240 16.29 -28.00 0.65
CA GLN A 240 17.16 -28.30 -0.47
C GLN A 240 16.43 -29.15 -1.53
N LYS A 241 15.59 -30.08 -1.08
CA LYS A 241 14.72 -30.85 -2.00
C LYS A 241 13.70 -29.96 -2.67
N ASN A 242 13.07 -29.05 -1.91
CA ASN A 242 12.09 -28.11 -2.44
C ASN A 242 12.70 -27.08 -3.41
N ALA A 243 14.01 -26.78 -3.27
CA ALA A 243 14.69 -25.87 -4.20
C ALA A 243 14.97 -26.51 -5.58
N VAL A 244 14.82 -27.82 -5.70
CA VAL A 244 15.04 -28.60 -6.95
C VAL A 244 13.70 -28.99 -7.59
N ALA A 245 12.61 -28.97 -6.81
CA ALA A 245 11.26 -29.25 -7.29
C ALA A 245 10.72 -28.09 -8.13
#